data_7cf9c77380300f66bbdf0e5d5522944c
#
_entry.id   7cf9c77380300f66bbdf0e5d5522944c
#
_cell.length_a   1.000
_cell.length_b   1.000
_cell.length_c   1.000
_cell.angle_alpha   90.00
_cell.angle_beta   90.00
_cell.angle_gamma   90.00
#
_symmetry.space_group_name_H-M   'P 1'
#
loop_
_entity.id
_entity.type
_entity.pdbx_description
1 polymer ?
#
loop_
_entity_poly.entity_id
_entity_poly.type
_entity_poly.pdbx_seq_one_letter_code
_entity_poly.pdbx_strand_id
1 'polypeptide(L)'
;DEAILNTNKKLIKKGDVHTHPVWRSVECAISSTRRIVKIAERYKKKAHILHITTKEEIDFLSQHKGNITFEITPQHLTLFAPDCYNKLGTYAQMNPPLRDKSHYDRLWYAVRNNLNDTIGSDHAPHLKVNKDKEYPNSPSGMPGVQTLIPVMLNHVNDGKLTLNQLINLVCENPVKIFGIKNKGYIKEGFDADFTI
;
A
#
# COMPACT_ATOMS: atom_id res chain seq x y z
N ASP A 1 7.51 -3.78 -12.70
CA ASP A 1 8.47 -4.20 -13.74
C ASP A 1 8.25 -3.41 -15.03
N GLU A 2 9.28 -2.65 -15.45
CA GLU A 2 9.17 -1.70 -16.57
C GLU A 2 8.96 -2.41 -17.93
N ALA A 3 9.58 -3.55 -18.12
CA ALA A 3 9.42 -4.31 -19.37
C ALA A 3 7.97 -4.79 -19.56
N ILE A 4 7.36 -5.29 -18.47
CA ILE A 4 5.95 -5.69 -18.47
C ILE A 4 5.03 -4.49 -18.69
N LEU A 5 5.30 -3.35 -18.02
CA LEU A 5 4.54 -2.11 -18.23
C LEU A 5 4.58 -1.66 -19.68
N ASN A 6 5.75 -1.65 -20.30
CA ASN A 6 5.90 -1.25 -21.70
C ASN A 6 5.14 -2.17 -22.66
N THR A 7 5.19 -3.47 -22.42
CA THR A 7 4.40 -4.45 -23.20
C THR A 7 2.90 -4.22 -23.06
N ASN A 8 2.46 -3.87 -21.86
CA ASN A 8 1.04 -3.69 -21.52
C ASN A 8 0.48 -2.31 -21.89
N LYS A 9 1.31 -1.33 -22.30
CA LYS A 9 0.82 0.02 -22.69
C LYS A 9 -0.31 -0.01 -23.72
N LYS A 10 -0.32 -0.98 -24.62
CA LYS A 10 -1.39 -1.20 -25.61
C LYS A 10 -2.78 -1.49 -25.01
N LEU A 11 -2.84 -1.85 -23.71
CA LEU A 11 -4.08 -2.13 -23.02
C LEU A 11 -4.73 -0.85 -22.42
N ILE A 12 -4.03 0.29 -22.48
CA ILE A 12 -4.57 1.58 -22.06
C ILE A 12 -5.68 2.01 -23.03
N LYS A 13 -6.87 2.26 -22.49
CA LYS A 13 -7.96 2.87 -23.27
C LYS A 13 -8.19 4.29 -22.80
N LYS A 14 -8.07 5.25 -23.72
CA LYS A 14 -8.35 6.66 -23.44
C LYS A 14 -9.77 6.83 -22.88
N GLY A 15 -9.92 7.62 -21.83
CA GLY A 15 -11.19 7.86 -21.15
C GLY A 15 -11.64 6.74 -20.19
N ASP A 16 -10.99 5.59 -20.20
CA ASP A 16 -11.39 4.43 -19.40
C ASP A 16 -10.38 4.09 -18.30
N VAL A 17 -10.59 4.64 -17.11
CA VAL A 17 -9.73 4.42 -15.94
C VAL A 17 -9.76 2.96 -15.45
N HIS A 18 -10.76 2.16 -15.81
CA HIS A 18 -10.81 0.74 -15.47
C HIS A 18 -9.67 -0.07 -16.11
N THR A 19 -9.05 0.46 -17.16
CA THR A 19 -7.87 -0.16 -17.77
C THR A 19 -6.60 0.07 -16.96
N HIS A 20 -6.62 0.94 -15.94
CA HIS A 20 -5.45 1.23 -15.10
C HIS A 20 -4.88 -0.01 -14.39
N PRO A 21 -5.66 -0.81 -13.66
CA PRO A 21 -5.17 -2.06 -13.06
C PRO A 21 -4.88 -3.16 -14.09
N VAL A 22 -5.37 -3.05 -15.32
CA VAL A 22 -5.15 -4.05 -16.38
C VAL A 22 -3.73 -3.93 -16.94
N TRP A 23 -3.32 -2.75 -17.38
CA TRP A 23 -1.97 -2.57 -17.91
C TRP A 23 -0.89 -2.55 -16.83
N ARG A 24 -1.22 -2.07 -15.62
CA ARG A 24 -0.40 -2.21 -14.40
C ARG A 24 -0.74 -3.53 -13.69
N SER A 25 -0.54 -4.62 -14.41
CA SER A 25 -1.03 -5.96 -14.03
C SER A 25 -0.43 -6.47 -12.71
N VAL A 26 -1.06 -7.52 -12.20
CA VAL A 26 -0.56 -8.30 -11.05
C VAL A 26 0.85 -8.83 -11.34
N GLU A 27 1.09 -9.35 -12.55
CA GLU A 27 2.41 -9.86 -12.94
C GLU A 27 3.48 -8.77 -12.90
N CYS A 28 3.13 -7.53 -13.29
CA CYS A 28 4.05 -6.40 -13.20
C CYS A 28 4.49 -6.13 -11.75
N ALA A 29 3.58 -6.25 -10.78
CA ALA A 29 3.85 -6.04 -9.36
C ALA A 29 4.72 -7.19 -8.80
N ILE A 30 4.24 -8.42 -8.87
CA ILE A 30 4.92 -9.59 -8.29
C ILE A 30 6.30 -9.85 -8.89
N SER A 31 6.49 -9.62 -10.20
CA SER A 31 7.80 -9.75 -10.85
C SER A 31 8.83 -8.79 -10.25
N SER A 32 8.43 -7.54 -10.01
CA SER A 32 9.29 -6.53 -9.36
C SER A 32 9.61 -6.92 -7.92
N THR A 33 8.61 -7.34 -7.16
CA THR A 33 8.75 -7.76 -5.75
C THR A 33 9.69 -8.96 -5.63
N ARG A 34 9.51 -9.98 -6.47
CA ARG A 34 10.42 -11.15 -6.50
C ARG A 34 11.86 -10.76 -6.81
N ARG A 35 12.05 -9.84 -7.74
CA ARG A 35 13.38 -9.39 -8.14
C ARG A 35 14.10 -8.68 -6.99
N ILE A 36 13.45 -7.75 -6.30
CA ILE A 36 14.09 -7.02 -5.19
C ILE A 36 14.36 -7.94 -3.99
N VAL A 37 13.45 -8.85 -3.66
CA VAL A 37 13.64 -9.82 -2.58
C VAL A 37 14.85 -10.71 -2.88
N LYS A 38 14.93 -11.27 -4.09
CA LYS A 38 16.09 -12.09 -4.51
C LYS A 38 17.41 -11.34 -4.40
N ILE A 39 17.44 -10.05 -4.75
CA ILE A 39 18.64 -9.22 -4.62
C ILE A 39 18.97 -9.00 -3.14
N ALA A 40 18.00 -8.62 -2.33
CA ALA A 40 18.20 -8.37 -0.90
C ALA A 40 18.72 -9.61 -0.17
N GLU A 41 18.15 -10.78 -0.44
CA GLU A 41 18.61 -12.06 0.12
C GLU A 41 20.03 -12.43 -0.32
N ARG A 42 20.30 -12.31 -1.63
CA ARG A 42 21.64 -12.59 -2.19
C ARG A 42 22.73 -11.77 -1.50
N TYR A 43 22.46 -10.51 -1.22
CA TYR A 43 23.42 -9.59 -0.60
C TYR A 43 23.22 -9.45 0.91
N LYS A 44 22.33 -10.24 1.52
CA LYS A 44 22.02 -10.21 2.97
C LYS A 44 21.68 -8.79 3.46
N LYS A 45 20.92 -8.03 2.66
CA LYS A 45 20.48 -6.67 2.97
C LYS A 45 19.03 -6.65 3.41
N LYS A 46 18.71 -5.70 4.30
CA LYS A 46 17.32 -5.39 4.63
C LYS A 46 16.66 -4.66 3.46
N ALA A 47 15.40 -4.99 3.20
CA ALA A 47 14.57 -4.26 2.27
C ALA A 47 13.16 -4.08 2.84
N HIS A 48 12.60 -2.90 2.64
CA HIS A 48 11.22 -2.60 2.96
C HIS A 48 10.46 -2.37 1.64
N ILE A 49 9.43 -3.19 1.40
CA ILE A 49 8.67 -3.15 0.16
C ILE A 49 7.42 -2.28 0.38
N LEU A 50 7.34 -1.20 -0.39
CA LEU A 50 6.26 -0.22 -0.24
C LEU A 50 4.95 -0.72 -0.85
N HIS A 51 3.80 -0.25 -0.32
CA HIS A 51 2.45 -0.28 -0.89
C HIS A 51 2.07 -1.58 -1.62
N ILE A 52 2.14 -2.73 -0.96
CA ILE A 52 1.75 -4.03 -1.52
C ILE A 52 0.24 -4.05 -1.83
N THR A 53 -0.13 -4.56 -3.01
CA THR A 53 -1.51 -4.51 -3.51
C THR A 53 -2.07 -5.83 -4.00
N THR A 54 -1.28 -6.88 -4.15
CA THR A 54 -1.73 -8.14 -4.73
C THR A 54 -1.66 -9.30 -3.75
N LYS A 55 -2.59 -10.25 -3.90
CA LYS A 55 -2.58 -11.49 -3.11
C LYS A 55 -1.31 -12.30 -3.35
N GLU A 56 -0.82 -12.30 -4.60
CA GLU A 56 0.40 -13.00 -5.00
C GLU A 56 1.64 -12.44 -4.29
N GLU A 57 1.70 -11.12 -4.11
CA GLU A 57 2.77 -10.48 -3.34
C GLU A 57 2.67 -10.84 -1.85
N ILE A 58 1.46 -10.83 -1.25
CA ILE A 58 1.23 -11.25 0.15
C ILE A 58 1.67 -12.70 0.35
N ASP A 59 1.25 -13.62 -0.54
CA ASP A 59 1.58 -15.04 -0.45
C ASP A 59 3.09 -15.27 -0.56
N PHE A 60 3.74 -14.56 -1.46
CA PHE A 60 5.19 -14.62 -1.64
C PHE A 60 5.93 -14.02 -0.44
N LEU A 61 5.61 -12.79 -0.03
CA LEU A 61 6.32 -12.09 1.04
C LEU A 61 6.13 -12.75 2.41
N SER A 62 5.00 -13.41 2.66
CA SER A 62 4.79 -14.14 3.91
C SER A 62 5.79 -15.27 4.13
N GLN A 63 6.43 -15.77 3.07
CA GLN A 63 7.44 -16.82 3.11
C GLN A 63 8.88 -16.26 3.21
N HIS A 64 9.07 -14.94 3.09
CA HIS A 64 10.37 -14.26 3.03
C HIS A 64 10.56 -13.29 4.21
N LYS A 65 10.29 -13.77 5.44
CA LYS A 65 10.43 -12.98 6.67
C LYS A 65 11.91 -12.79 7.08
N GLY A 66 12.14 -11.83 7.97
CA GLY A 66 13.47 -11.56 8.53
C GLY A 66 14.07 -10.26 8.01
N ASN A 67 14.80 -10.30 6.91
CA ASN A 67 15.36 -9.09 6.31
C ASN A 67 14.40 -8.33 5.38
N ILE A 68 13.26 -8.93 5.06
CA ILE A 68 12.23 -8.34 4.20
C ILE A 68 11.04 -7.94 5.05
N THR A 69 10.66 -6.68 4.95
CA THR A 69 9.45 -6.11 5.53
C THR A 69 8.61 -5.45 4.44
N PHE A 70 7.32 -5.26 4.67
CA PHE A 70 6.46 -4.63 3.69
C PHE A 70 5.29 -3.87 4.32
N GLU A 71 4.76 -2.92 3.57
CA GLU A 71 3.62 -2.11 3.98
C GLU A 71 2.41 -2.27 3.07
N ILE A 72 1.24 -1.93 3.61
CA ILE A 72 -0.01 -1.76 2.90
C ILE A 72 -0.48 -0.33 3.15
N THR A 73 -1.31 0.24 2.28
CA THR A 73 -1.82 1.61 2.47
C THR A 73 -3.29 1.62 2.87
N PRO A 74 -3.78 2.66 3.58
CA PRO A 74 -5.19 2.78 3.91
C PRO A 74 -6.09 2.79 2.66
N GLN A 75 -5.62 3.35 1.54
CA GLN A 75 -6.36 3.40 0.28
C GLN A 75 -6.68 1.98 -0.22
N HIS A 76 -5.69 1.08 -0.23
CA HIS A 76 -5.86 -0.32 -0.65
C HIS A 76 -6.65 -1.16 0.37
N LEU A 77 -6.76 -0.71 1.61
CA LEU A 77 -7.62 -1.33 2.65
C LEU A 77 -9.04 -0.76 2.68
N THR A 78 -9.33 0.30 1.93
CA THR A 78 -10.62 0.96 1.92
C THR A 78 -11.35 0.83 0.59
N LEU A 79 -10.60 0.89 -0.52
CA LEU A 79 -11.12 0.95 -1.87
C LEU A 79 -10.74 -0.29 -2.67
N PHE A 80 -11.63 -0.74 -3.56
CA PHE A 80 -11.34 -1.83 -4.50
C PHE A 80 -12.09 -1.61 -5.84
N ALA A 81 -11.54 -2.18 -6.89
CA ALA A 81 -12.13 -2.16 -8.23
C ALA A 81 -13.26 -3.21 -8.36
N PRO A 82 -14.27 -2.98 -9.22
CA PRO A 82 -14.43 -1.82 -10.08
C PRO A 82 -15.09 -0.62 -9.39
N ASP A 83 -15.62 -0.78 -8.17
CA ASP A 83 -16.50 0.18 -7.48
C ASP A 83 -15.83 1.54 -7.28
N CYS A 84 -14.55 1.55 -6.90
CA CYS A 84 -13.80 2.79 -6.71
C CYS A 84 -13.69 3.61 -8.00
N TYR A 85 -13.44 2.96 -9.13
CA TYR A 85 -13.37 3.63 -10.43
C TYR A 85 -14.73 4.09 -10.94
N ASN A 86 -15.79 3.31 -10.67
CA ASN A 86 -17.18 3.71 -10.98
C ASN A 86 -17.59 4.98 -10.23
N LYS A 87 -17.20 5.10 -8.95
CA LYS A 87 -17.60 6.21 -8.09
C LYS A 87 -16.70 7.44 -8.19
N LEU A 88 -15.41 7.23 -8.35
CA LEU A 88 -14.39 8.28 -8.20
C LEU A 88 -13.65 8.58 -9.51
N GLY A 89 -13.80 7.76 -10.56
CA GLY A 89 -13.09 7.96 -11.83
C GLY A 89 -11.58 8.06 -11.64
N THR A 90 -10.98 9.07 -12.24
CA THR A 90 -9.53 9.37 -12.15
C THR A 90 -9.06 9.74 -10.75
N TYR A 91 -9.95 10.13 -9.83
CA TYR A 91 -9.59 10.36 -8.43
C TYR A 91 -9.16 9.08 -7.71
N ALA A 92 -9.65 7.91 -8.16
CA ALA A 92 -9.20 6.61 -7.66
C ALA A 92 -7.90 6.11 -8.33
N GLN A 93 -7.36 6.84 -9.30
CA GLN A 93 -6.13 6.45 -10.00
C GLN A 93 -4.91 6.71 -9.11
N MET A 94 -4.23 5.62 -8.73
CA MET A 94 -2.97 5.64 -7.96
C MET A 94 -2.01 4.54 -8.44
N ASN A 95 -0.78 4.56 -8.01
CA ASN A 95 0.24 3.54 -8.29
C ASN A 95 0.82 2.99 -6.98
N PRO A 96 0.76 1.67 -6.76
CA PRO A 96 0.10 0.65 -7.58
C PRO A 96 -1.42 0.84 -7.63
N PRO A 97 -2.12 0.30 -8.66
CA PRO A 97 -3.56 0.51 -8.81
C PRO A 97 -4.38 -0.20 -7.73
N LEU A 98 -5.55 0.36 -7.45
CA LEU A 98 -6.60 -0.35 -6.71
C LEU A 98 -7.05 -1.57 -7.51
N ARG A 99 -7.14 -2.72 -6.87
CA ARG A 99 -7.42 -4.00 -7.50
C ARG A 99 -8.80 -4.53 -7.11
N ASP A 100 -9.19 -5.65 -7.68
CA ASP A 100 -10.47 -6.27 -7.38
C ASP A 100 -10.57 -6.79 -5.92
N LYS A 101 -11.79 -7.18 -5.56
CA LYS A 101 -12.11 -7.60 -4.20
C LYS A 101 -11.27 -8.78 -3.70
N SER A 102 -10.82 -9.67 -4.57
CA SER A 102 -10.01 -10.84 -4.15
C SER A 102 -8.65 -10.42 -3.58
N HIS A 103 -8.04 -9.39 -4.15
CA HIS A 103 -6.82 -8.78 -3.64
C HIS A 103 -7.09 -8.02 -2.34
N TYR A 104 -8.12 -7.18 -2.32
CA TYR A 104 -8.56 -6.46 -1.12
C TYR A 104 -8.78 -7.40 0.08
N ASP A 105 -9.49 -8.50 -0.11
CA ASP A 105 -9.73 -9.47 0.96
C ASP A 105 -8.43 -10.11 1.46
N ARG A 106 -7.45 -10.34 0.58
CA ARG A 106 -6.14 -10.88 0.94
C ARG A 106 -5.27 -9.87 1.69
N LEU A 107 -5.36 -8.58 1.36
CA LEU A 107 -4.72 -7.52 2.15
C LEU A 107 -5.26 -7.48 3.59
N TRP A 108 -6.58 -7.55 3.76
CA TRP A 108 -7.19 -7.63 5.09
C TRP A 108 -6.82 -8.91 5.84
N TYR A 109 -6.70 -10.04 5.13
CA TYR A 109 -6.15 -11.25 5.73
C TYR A 109 -4.74 -11.02 6.28
N ALA A 110 -3.89 -10.33 5.51
CA ALA A 110 -2.52 -10.02 5.95
C ALA A 110 -2.51 -9.15 7.21
N VAL A 111 -3.34 -8.11 7.27
CA VAL A 111 -3.45 -7.23 8.45
C VAL A 111 -3.91 -8.02 9.67
N ARG A 112 -4.98 -8.79 9.56
CA ARG A 112 -5.54 -9.56 10.69
C ARG A 112 -4.59 -10.65 11.21
N ASN A 113 -3.73 -11.18 10.35
CA ASN A 113 -2.75 -12.21 10.72
C ASN A 113 -1.33 -11.66 10.97
N ASN A 114 -1.18 -10.33 11.08
CA ASN A 114 0.10 -9.65 11.34
C ASN A 114 1.19 -10.06 10.32
N LEU A 115 0.81 -10.20 9.05
CA LEU A 115 1.75 -10.54 7.98
C LEU A 115 2.46 -9.30 7.43
N ASN A 116 1.77 -8.15 7.32
CA ASN A 116 2.40 -6.88 6.97
C ASN A 116 3.05 -6.23 8.18
N ASP A 117 4.07 -5.45 7.94
CA ASP A 117 4.89 -4.87 9.00
C ASP A 117 4.44 -3.45 9.36
N THR A 118 4.00 -2.66 8.38
CA THR A 118 3.57 -1.27 8.60
C THR A 118 2.36 -0.90 7.74
N ILE A 119 1.79 0.26 8.05
CA ILE A 119 0.85 0.99 7.19
C ILE A 119 1.56 2.25 6.70
N GLY A 120 1.72 2.38 5.38
CA GLY A 120 2.28 3.57 4.74
C GLY A 120 1.18 4.47 4.17
N SER A 121 1.40 5.78 4.12
CA SER A 121 0.39 6.72 3.61
C SER A 121 0.33 6.80 2.09
N ASP A 122 1.42 6.51 1.41
CA ASP A 122 1.62 6.77 -0.03
C ASP A 122 1.07 8.15 -0.45
N HIS A 123 1.42 9.19 0.34
CA HIS A 123 0.91 10.53 0.15
C HIS A 123 1.43 11.16 -1.13
N ALA A 124 0.63 11.12 -2.19
CA ALA A 124 0.94 11.65 -3.51
C ALA A 124 -0.18 12.61 -3.99
N PRO A 125 -0.27 13.83 -3.42
CA PRO A 125 -1.32 14.79 -3.76
C PRO A 125 -1.07 15.42 -5.12
N HIS A 126 -2.18 15.68 -5.83
CA HIS A 126 -2.18 16.41 -7.08
C HIS A 126 -3.26 17.50 -7.06
N LEU A 127 -3.02 18.57 -7.80
CA LEU A 127 -4.02 19.64 -7.96
C LEU A 127 -5.29 19.05 -8.60
N LYS A 128 -6.46 19.56 -8.17
CA LYS A 128 -7.76 19.12 -8.70
C LYS A 128 -7.81 19.21 -10.22
N VAL A 129 -7.37 20.34 -10.81
CA VAL A 129 -7.32 20.55 -12.25
C VAL A 129 -6.50 19.47 -13.01
N ASN A 130 -5.54 18.84 -12.36
CA ASN A 130 -4.79 17.75 -12.94
C ASN A 130 -5.50 16.41 -12.79
N LYS A 131 -6.16 16.18 -11.65
CA LYS A 131 -6.96 14.97 -11.42
C LYS A 131 -8.23 14.93 -12.28
N ASP A 132 -8.77 16.08 -12.66
CA ASP A 132 -9.93 16.22 -13.56
C ASP A 132 -9.61 15.89 -15.03
N LYS A 133 -8.34 15.73 -15.38
CA LYS A 133 -7.97 15.33 -16.75
C LYS A 133 -8.46 13.94 -17.08
N GLU A 134 -8.82 13.77 -18.34
CA GLU A 134 -9.22 12.46 -18.88
C GLU A 134 -8.06 11.44 -18.75
N TYR A 135 -8.40 10.20 -18.34
CA TYR A 135 -7.45 9.09 -18.34
C TYR A 135 -6.89 8.84 -19.75
N PRO A 136 -5.59 8.59 -19.95
CA PRO A 136 -4.54 8.39 -18.94
C PRO A 136 -3.77 9.67 -18.53
N ASN A 137 -4.22 10.86 -18.94
CA ASN A 137 -3.51 12.12 -18.72
C ASN A 137 -3.65 12.64 -17.27
N SER A 138 -4.61 12.10 -16.50
CA SER A 138 -4.69 12.35 -15.06
C SER A 138 -3.49 11.70 -14.36
N PRO A 139 -2.81 12.40 -13.43
CA PRO A 139 -1.71 11.82 -12.68
C PRO A 139 -2.22 10.77 -11.67
N SER A 140 -1.41 9.73 -11.45
CA SER A 140 -1.67 8.72 -10.42
C SER A 140 -1.18 9.20 -9.08
N GLY A 141 -2.02 9.08 -8.04
CA GLY A 141 -1.72 9.44 -6.67
C GLY A 141 -2.93 9.93 -5.92
N MET A 142 -2.94 9.70 -4.60
CA MET A 142 -3.98 10.12 -3.67
C MET A 142 -3.35 10.77 -2.44
N PRO A 143 -4.00 11.77 -1.82
CA PRO A 143 -3.56 12.27 -0.51
C PRO A 143 -3.77 11.17 0.55
N GLY A 144 -2.89 11.11 1.55
CA GLY A 144 -2.95 10.05 2.56
C GLY A 144 -2.46 10.45 3.95
N VAL A 145 -1.53 11.42 4.07
CA VAL A 145 -0.87 11.69 5.34
C VAL A 145 -1.84 12.17 6.44
N GLN A 146 -2.78 13.03 6.12
CA GLN A 146 -3.77 13.54 7.09
C GLN A 146 -4.83 12.49 7.42
N THR A 147 -5.17 11.62 6.47
CA THR A 147 -6.30 10.69 6.60
C THR A 147 -5.88 9.29 7.06
N LEU A 148 -4.58 8.98 7.11
CA LEU A 148 -4.09 7.66 7.48
C LEU A 148 -4.68 7.20 8.83
N ILE A 149 -4.44 7.94 9.90
CA ILE A 149 -4.89 7.56 11.24
C ILE A 149 -6.41 7.57 11.36
N PRO A 150 -7.15 8.61 10.94
CA PRO A 150 -8.62 8.60 11.00
C PRO A 150 -9.26 7.46 10.25
N VAL A 151 -8.79 7.14 9.03
CA VAL A 151 -9.31 6.02 8.24
C VAL A 151 -9.04 4.68 8.92
N MET A 152 -7.82 4.47 9.44
CA MET A 152 -7.48 3.23 10.11
C MET A 152 -8.22 3.08 11.45
N LEU A 153 -8.47 4.17 12.21
CA LEU A 153 -9.31 4.15 13.41
C LEU A 153 -10.76 3.82 13.09
N ASN A 154 -11.28 4.30 11.95
CA ASN A 154 -12.60 3.87 11.49
C ASN A 154 -12.65 2.36 11.22
N HIS A 155 -11.60 1.78 10.63
CA HIS A 155 -11.50 0.34 10.45
C HIS A 155 -11.38 -0.43 11.78
N VAL A 156 -10.76 0.15 12.82
CA VAL A 156 -10.80 -0.41 14.18
C VAL A 156 -12.22 -0.39 14.72
N ASN A 157 -12.94 0.72 14.58
CA ASN A 157 -14.34 0.84 15.00
C ASN A 157 -15.26 -0.16 14.28
N ASP A 158 -14.99 -0.43 13.00
CA ASP A 158 -15.69 -1.45 12.20
C ASP A 158 -15.29 -2.90 12.57
N GLY A 159 -14.39 -3.11 13.54
CA GLY A 159 -13.91 -4.42 13.97
C GLY A 159 -13.03 -5.15 12.95
N LYS A 160 -12.46 -4.46 11.97
CA LYS A 160 -11.60 -5.06 10.95
C LYS A 160 -10.20 -5.38 11.44
N LEU A 161 -9.71 -4.61 12.41
CA LEU A 161 -8.47 -4.86 13.16
C LEU A 161 -8.61 -4.31 14.58
N THR A 162 -7.75 -4.73 15.50
CA THR A 162 -7.73 -4.21 16.87
C THR A 162 -6.91 -2.92 16.97
N LEU A 163 -7.17 -2.11 18.01
CA LEU A 163 -6.36 -0.92 18.27
C LEU A 163 -4.88 -1.28 18.49
N ASN A 164 -4.59 -2.37 19.19
CA ASN A 164 -3.21 -2.84 19.40
C ASN A 164 -2.52 -3.20 18.07
N GLN A 165 -3.22 -3.84 17.14
CA GLN A 165 -2.68 -4.08 15.80
C GLN A 165 -2.37 -2.78 15.07
N LEU A 166 -3.26 -1.79 15.14
CA LEU A 166 -3.00 -0.49 14.54
C LEU A 166 -1.76 0.19 15.15
N ILE A 167 -1.65 0.24 16.49
CA ILE A 167 -0.49 0.81 17.19
C ILE A 167 0.80 0.12 16.74
N ASN A 168 0.82 -1.21 16.67
CA ASN A 168 1.98 -1.93 16.16
C ASN A 168 2.37 -1.50 14.75
N LEU A 169 1.39 -1.37 13.85
CA LEU A 169 1.61 -1.06 12.44
C LEU A 169 2.06 0.39 12.19
N VAL A 170 1.68 1.35 13.03
CA VAL A 170 1.95 2.78 12.79
C VAL A 170 2.91 3.41 13.79
N CYS A 171 3.20 2.76 14.92
CA CYS A 171 4.12 3.26 15.94
C CYS A 171 5.32 2.32 16.17
N GLU A 172 5.06 1.10 16.66
CA GLU A 172 6.14 0.21 17.12
C GLU A 172 7.00 -0.35 15.97
N ASN A 173 6.35 -0.91 14.94
CA ASN A 173 7.07 -1.55 13.86
C ASN A 173 7.89 -0.57 13.01
N PRO A 174 7.39 0.63 12.64
CA PRO A 174 8.21 1.64 11.97
C PRO A 174 9.49 1.97 12.73
N VAL A 175 9.40 2.12 14.06
CA VAL A 175 10.57 2.39 14.90
C VAL A 175 11.61 1.28 14.83
N LYS A 176 11.17 0.02 14.88
CA LYS A 176 12.04 -1.16 14.78
C LYS A 176 12.68 -1.28 13.39
N ILE A 177 11.90 -1.06 12.33
CA ILE A 177 12.34 -1.22 10.94
C ILE A 177 13.35 -0.13 10.56
N PHE A 178 13.06 1.12 10.90
CA PHE A 178 13.87 2.28 10.51
C PHE A 178 14.91 2.69 11.57
N GLY A 179 14.98 1.96 12.71
CA GLY A 179 15.96 2.22 13.76
C GLY A 179 15.78 3.57 14.46
N ILE A 180 14.56 4.05 14.58
CA ILE A 180 14.24 5.33 15.24
C ILE A 180 14.40 5.14 16.76
N LYS A 181 15.14 6.05 17.41
CA LYS A 181 15.40 5.95 18.84
C LYS A 181 14.36 6.71 19.65
N ASN A 182 14.06 6.22 20.86
CA ASN A 182 13.21 6.86 21.86
C ASN A 182 11.79 7.20 21.41
N LYS A 183 11.22 6.48 20.42
CA LYS A 183 9.87 6.69 19.90
C LYS A 183 9.08 5.38 19.79
N GLY A 184 7.78 5.49 19.50
CA GLY A 184 6.89 4.37 19.24
C GLY A 184 6.29 3.69 20.49
N TYR A 185 6.68 4.12 21.68
CA TYR A 185 6.20 3.56 22.95
C TYR A 185 5.95 4.67 23.97
N ILE A 186 4.94 4.49 24.81
CA ILE A 186 4.76 5.29 26.03
C ILE A 186 5.60 4.62 27.12
N LYS A 187 6.82 5.15 27.37
CA LYS A 187 7.78 4.58 28.31
C LYS A 187 8.70 5.68 28.85
N GLU A 188 9.13 5.53 30.11
CA GLU A 188 10.16 6.41 30.71
C GLU A 188 11.43 6.45 29.86
N GLY A 189 11.98 7.65 29.63
CA GLY A 189 13.16 7.91 28.80
C GLY A 189 12.86 7.99 27.29
N PHE A 190 11.60 7.88 26.89
CA PHE A 190 11.16 8.07 25.50
C PHE A 190 10.63 9.50 25.30
N ASP A 191 10.65 9.95 24.05
CA ASP A 191 10.10 11.26 23.67
C ASP A 191 8.58 11.29 23.90
N ALA A 192 8.10 12.41 24.45
CA ALA A 192 6.67 12.58 24.75
C ALA A 192 5.89 13.07 23.52
N ASP A 193 5.95 12.30 22.44
CA ASP A 193 5.21 12.57 21.19
C ASP A 193 3.89 11.79 21.21
N PHE A 194 2.77 12.50 21.34
CA PHE A 194 1.45 11.89 21.44
C PHE A 194 0.54 12.35 20.29
N THR A 195 -0.28 11.42 19.80
CA THR A 195 -1.47 11.72 18.99
C THR A 195 -2.70 11.62 19.88
N ILE A 196 -3.49 12.69 19.92
CA ILE A 196 -4.71 12.82 20.72
C ILE A 196 -5.93 12.81 19.80
#